data_7906487f575a37fab078e0d4091bb1ed
#
_entry.id   7906487f575a37fab078e0d4091bb1ed
#
_cell.length_a   1.000
_cell.length_b   1.000
_cell.length_c   1.000
_cell.angle_alpha   90.00
_cell.angle_beta   90.00
_cell.angle_gamma   90.00
#
_symmetry.space_group_name_H-M   'P 1'
#
loop_
_entity.id
_entity.type
_entity.pdbx_description
1 polymer ?
#
loop_
_entity_poly.entity_id
_entity_poly.type
_entity_poly.pdbx_seq_one_letter_code
_entity_poly.pdbx_strand_id
1 'polypeptide(L)'
;MRNRLALVVLAAALLAACGSSPSSPPSPAPSQGTNTSWIKDSVHSLNVFLPDADSIYWFDGYGTAKGARTVLKGQVPSARYWSFTAYPVPQNADRQHVHDTQIDESRGRYTVTIAQNCSGVSGTCLKMGNTDGGILVMRLYVPIDIASAGTGGVPLPTISYESSSGDPLTLEQASGSTAIVGAMEGYRNQHGALPPELTKTYPPSAPAPVAITSPPPVGVLSYGDGPYANPDNAYEHIAFSTTRGNLVVTAKAPTYLTDSFPKANDLARTSAEDPQVRYWSLCIVLKGRHTGNCLLDSQVQIPSGTENFTAIVSPTCPVAGYANCIPSGPQELQSSISYRNLLPSASFKPEALTGPYRMTATYVARPG
;
A
#
# COMPACT_ATOMS: atom_id res chain seq x y z
N MET A 1 1.60 17.68 27.95
CA MET A 1 0.43 18.30 27.29
C MET A 1 0.00 17.34 26.18
N ARG A 2 -1.16 16.72 26.35
CA ARG A 2 -1.65 15.66 25.45
C ARG A 2 -2.48 16.29 24.33
N ASN A 3 -1.97 16.34 23.10
CA ASN A 3 -2.77 16.72 21.93
C ASN A 3 -3.57 15.52 21.45
N ARG A 4 -4.87 15.56 21.70
CA ARG A 4 -5.84 14.64 21.08
C ARG A 4 -6.17 15.17 19.69
N LEU A 5 -5.77 14.46 18.65
CA LEU A 5 -6.28 14.68 17.30
C LEU A 5 -7.73 14.19 17.25
N ALA A 6 -8.65 15.12 16.99
CA ALA A 6 -10.05 14.83 16.78
C ALA A 6 -10.24 14.23 15.38
N LEU A 7 -10.83 13.04 15.35
CA LEU A 7 -11.31 12.37 14.14
C LEU A 7 -12.63 13.04 13.72
N VAL A 8 -12.62 13.74 12.60
CA VAL A 8 -13.86 14.31 12.01
C VAL A 8 -14.58 13.18 11.26
N VAL A 9 -15.64 12.68 11.88
CA VAL A 9 -16.62 11.80 11.21
C VAL A 9 -17.60 12.72 10.47
N LEU A 10 -17.56 12.71 9.15
CA LEU A 10 -18.53 13.42 8.31
C LEU A 10 -19.84 12.62 8.26
N ALA A 11 -20.81 13.02 9.06
CA ALA A 11 -22.18 12.52 8.98
C ALA A 11 -22.94 13.29 7.88
N ALA A 12 -23.31 12.61 6.81
CA ALA A 12 -24.24 13.14 5.81
C ALA A 12 -25.68 12.98 6.33
N ALA A 13 -26.33 14.11 6.62
CA ALA A 13 -27.74 14.15 6.95
C ALA A 13 -28.58 14.04 5.66
N LEU A 14 -29.37 12.99 5.53
CA LEU A 14 -30.38 12.81 4.50
C LEU A 14 -31.74 13.32 5.01
N LEU A 15 -32.29 14.31 4.33
CA LEU A 15 -33.64 14.80 4.52
C LEU A 15 -34.67 13.76 4.03
N ALA A 16 -35.54 13.36 4.92
CA ALA A 16 -36.67 12.49 4.61
C ALA A 16 -37.77 13.29 3.89
N ALA A 17 -38.09 12.92 2.65
CA ALA A 17 -39.33 13.27 1.96
C ALA A 17 -40.26 12.07 1.98
N CYS A 18 -41.39 12.19 2.68
CA CYS A 18 -42.48 11.22 2.65
C CYS A 18 -43.20 11.28 1.29
N GLY A 19 -43.01 10.24 0.49
CA GLY A 19 -43.80 9.97 -0.70
C GLY A 19 -44.22 8.51 -0.71
N SER A 20 -45.50 8.22 -0.59
CA SER A 20 -46.09 6.89 -0.72
C SER A 20 -45.96 6.40 -2.16
N SER A 21 -45.15 5.37 -2.39
CA SER A 21 -44.97 4.71 -3.69
C SER A 21 -45.64 3.34 -3.72
N PRO A 22 -46.13 2.89 -4.88
CA PRO A 22 -46.82 1.58 -5.03
C PRO A 22 -45.84 0.43 -4.84
N SER A 23 -46.36 -0.67 -4.30
CA SER A 23 -45.63 -1.91 -4.02
C SER A 23 -44.89 -2.45 -5.25
N SER A 24 -43.56 -2.40 -5.19
CA SER A 24 -42.66 -3.02 -6.16
C SER A 24 -42.79 -4.55 -6.13
N PRO A 25 -42.64 -5.24 -7.27
CA PRO A 25 -42.64 -6.71 -7.31
C PRO A 25 -41.41 -7.22 -6.47
N PRO A 26 -41.50 -8.45 -5.91
CA PRO A 26 -40.44 -9.01 -5.10
C PRO A 26 -39.15 -9.07 -5.92
N SER A 27 -38.09 -8.50 -5.35
CA SER A 27 -36.75 -8.59 -5.93
C SER A 27 -36.38 -10.06 -6.19
N PRO A 28 -35.78 -10.36 -7.34
CA PRO A 28 -35.25 -11.70 -7.59
C PRO A 28 -34.24 -12.05 -6.49
N ALA A 29 -34.31 -13.32 -6.05
CA ALA A 29 -33.36 -13.85 -5.06
C ALA A 29 -31.90 -13.51 -5.48
N PRO A 30 -31.03 -13.09 -4.56
CA PRO A 30 -29.66 -12.76 -4.90
C PRO A 30 -29.03 -13.98 -5.56
N SER A 31 -28.66 -13.84 -6.82
CA SER A 31 -27.82 -14.81 -7.53
C SER A 31 -26.58 -15.04 -6.68
N GLN A 32 -26.13 -16.27 -6.51
CA GLN A 32 -24.88 -16.65 -5.83
C GLN A 32 -23.72 -15.89 -6.48
N GLY A 33 -23.49 -14.68 -6.01
CA GLY A 33 -22.52 -13.77 -6.59
C GLY A 33 -21.13 -14.08 -6.05
N THR A 34 -20.29 -14.69 -6.88
CA THR A 34 -18.85 -14.51 -6.76
C THR A 34 -18.59 -13.01 -6.88
N ASN A 35 -18.35 -12.34 -5.76
CA ASN A 35 -18.18 -10.90 -5.75
C ASN A 35 -16.79 -10.58 -6.31
N THR A 36 -16.73 -10.08 -7.55
CA THR A 36 -15.51 -9.64 -8.24
C THR A 36 -15.29 -8.14 -8.06
N SER A 37 -15.70 -7.57 -6.96
CA SER A 37 -15.78 -6.12 -6.74
C SER A 37 -14.52 -5.51 -6.12
N TRP A 38 -13.37 -6.09 -6.38
CA TRP A 38 -12.10 -5.50 -5.97
C TRP A 38 -11.95 -4.06 -6.45
N ILE A 39 -11.52 -3.20 -5.54
CA ILE A 39 -11.27 -1.78 -5.79
C ILE A 39 -9.78 -1.60 -6.00
N LYS A 40 -9.39 -1.02 -7.14
CA LYS A 40 -8.00 -0.76 -7.50
C LYS A 40 -7.48 0.50 -6.80
N ASP A 41 -6.31 0.39 -6.17
CA ASP A 41 -5.56 1.50 -5.60
C ASP A 41 -4.13 1.51 -6.17
N SER A 42 -3.74 2.62 -6.78
CA SER A 42 -2.43 2.82 -7.39
C SER A 42 -2.07 4.31 -7.35
N VAL A 43 -0.85 4.67 -7.68
CA VAL A 43 -0.45 6.08 -7.78
C VAL A 43 -1.27 6.88 -8.80
N HIS A 44 -1.92 6.20 -9.75
CA HIS A 44 -2.73 6.80 -10.81
C HIS A 44 -4.25 6.63 -10.58
N SER A 45 -4.68 6.15 -9.41
CA SER A 45 -6.09 5.95 -9.09
C SER A 45 -6.45 6.55 -7.73
N LEU A 46 -7.07 5.81 -6.81
CA LEU A 46 -7.47 6.29 -5.48
C LEU A 46 -6.30 6.76 -4.62
N ASN A 47 -5.17 6.05 -4.69
CA ASN A 47 -3.92 6.37 -3.97
C ASN A 47 -4.10 6.58 -2.44
N VAL A 48 -4.98 5.76 -1.83
CA VAL A 48 -5.35 5.90 -0.41
C VAL A 48 -4.48 5.10 0.54
N PHE A 49 -3.87 4.01 0.07
CA PHE A 49 -2.97 3.15 0.85
C PHE A 49 -1.50 3.41 0.57
N LEU A 50 -1.17 4.53 -0.08
CA LEU A 50 0.20 4.91 -0.43
C LEU A 50 0.94 3.85 -1.27
N PRO A 51 0.34 3.32 -2.36
CA PRO A 51 1.08 2.47 -3.28
C PRO A 51 2.29 3.22 -3.85
N ASP A 52 3.35 2.54 -4.22
CA ASP A 52 4.41 3.17 -5.02
C ASP A 52 4.20 2.95 -6.53
N ALA A 53 5.12 3.46 -7.36
CA ALA A 53 4.92 3.46 -8.81
C ALA A 53 4.85 2.05 -9.41
N ASP A 54 5.56 1.07 -8.81
CA ASP A 54 5.57 -0.32 -9.25
C ASP A 54 4.73 -1.23 -8.35
N SER A 55 3.79 -0.67 -7.59
CA SER A 55 2.86 -1.45 -6.80
C SER A 55 1.40 -1.15 -7.17
N ILE A 56 0.59 -2.18 -7.10
CA ILE A 56 -0.85 -2.08 -7.21
C ILE A 56 -1.48 -2.79 -6.03
N TYR A 57 -2.44 -2.12 -5.41
CA TYR A 57 -3.22 -2.68 -4.34
C TYR A 57 -4.65 -2.88 -4.81
N TRP A 58 -5.21 -3.99 -4.40
CA TRP A 58 -6.61 -4.32 -4.60
C TRP A 58 -7.23 -4.50 -3.23
N PHE A 59 -8.35 -3.88 -2.95
CA PHE A 59 -8.98 -4.00 -1.66
C PHE A 59 -10.49 -4.24 -1.76
N ASP A 60 -11.03 -4.86 -0.72
CA ASP A 60 -12.46 -5.09 -0.50
C ASP A 60 -12.72 -5.25 1.00
N GLY A 61 -13.97 -5.41 1.40
CA GLY A 61 -14.36 -5.74 2.77
C GLY A 61 -14.16 -7.23 3.08
N TYR A 62 -13.94 -7.55 4.35
CA TYR A 62 -14.04 -8.91 4.86
C TYR A 62 -14.97 -8.96 6.09
N GLY A 63 -15.52 -10.14 6.38
CA GLY A 63 -16.39 -10.37 7.53
C GLY A 63 -16.11 -11.72 8.21
N THR A 64 -16.17 -11.72 9.53
CA THR A 64 -15.91 -12.88 10.40
C THR A 64 -16.90 -12.95 11.60
N ALA A 65 -17.93 -12.10 11.63
CA ALA A 65 -18.88 -12.03 12.72
C ALA A 65 -19.64 -13.35 12.91
N LYS A 66 -19.89 -13.70 14.17
CA LYS A 66 -20.68 -14.89 14.55
C LYS A 66 -20.17 -16.20 13.92
N GLY A 67 -18.86 -16.32 13.72
CA GLY A 67 -18.23 -17.50 13.12
C GLY A 67 -18.30 -17.54 11.59
N ALA A 68 -18.71 -16.46 10.93
CA ALA A 68 -18.60 -16.31 9.49
C ALA A 68 -17.13 -16.36 9.05
N ARG A 69 -16.91 -16.66 7.79
CA ARG A 69 -15.59 -16.73 7.15
C ARG A 69 -15.60 -15.95 5.85
N THR A 70 -14.51 -15.28 5.56
CA THR A 70 -14.22 -14.76 4.22
C THR A 70 -13.22 -15.68 3.55
N VAL A 71 -13.55 -16.21 2.39
CA VAL A 71 -12.73 -17.18 1.66
C VAL A 71 -12.29 -16.59 0.34
N LEU A 72 -10.97 -16.55 0.12
CA LEU A 72 -10.33 -16.10 -1.10
C LEU A 72 -9.85 -17.32 -1.88
N LYS A 73 -10.21 -17.43 -3.15
CA LYS A 73 -9.71 -18.48 -4.04
C LYS A 73 -9.14 -17.84 -5.30
N GLY A 74 -7.88 -18.13 -5.61
CA GLY A 74 -7.20 -17.51 -6.73
C GLY A 74 -6.10 -18.36 -7.34
N GLN A 75 -5.48 -17.77 -8.37
CA GLN A 75 -4.26 -18.27 -9.00
C GLN A 75 -3.08 -17.45 -8.51
N VAL A 76 -1.90 -18.05 -8.42
CA VAL A 76 -0.67 -17.39 -8.01
C VAL A 76 -0.31 -16.33 -9.05
N PRO A 77 -0.27 -15.04 -8.68
CA PRO A 77 0.10 -13.99 -9.60
C PRO A 77 1.60 -13.97 -9.87
N SER A 78 1.99 -13.55 -11.07
CA SER A 78 3.38 -13.28 -11.40
C SER A 78 3.74 -11.86 -10.97
N ALA A 79 4.37 -11.75 -9.81
CA ALA A 79 4.83 -10.51 -9.22
C ALA A 79 6.10 -10.77 -8.39
N ARG A 80 6.94 -9.75 -8.19
CA ARG A 80 8.14 -9.89 -7.35
C ARG A 80 7.77 -10.18 -5.88
N TYR A 81 6.63 -9.68 -5.45
CA TYR A 81 6.03 -9.91 -4.14
C TYR A 81 4.51 -9.73 -4.23
N TRP A 82 3.79 -10.54 -3.48
CA TRP A 82 2.36 -10.32 -3.26
C TRP A 82 1.95 -10.79 -1.85
N SER A 83 0.88 -10.19 -1.34
CA SER A 83 0.41 -10.46 0.02
C SER A 83 -1.08 -10.16 0.20
N PHE A 84 -1.64 -10.73 1.27
CA PHE A 84 -2.93 -10.32 1.81
C PHE A 84 -2.75 -9.76 3.21
N THR A 85 -3.41 -8.64 3.48
CA THR A 85 -3.48 -8.07 4.84
C THR A 85 -4.94 -7.76 5.18
N ALA A 86 -5.41 -8.33 6.29
CA ALA A 86 -6.72 -8.03 6.85
C ALA A 86 -6.57 -6.98 7.98
N TYR A 87 -7.13 -5.81 7.77
CA TYR A 87 -7.12 -4.68 8.71
C TYR A 87 -8.47 -4.63 9.41
N PRO A 88 -8.52 -4.83 10.73
CA PRO A 88 -9.77 -4.75 11.49
C PRO A 88 -10.36 -3.33 11.51
N VAL A 89 -11.67 -3.24 11.64
CA VAL A 89 -12.37 -1.99 11.92
C VAL A 89 -13.12 -2.16 13.25
N PRO A 90 -12.85 -1.31 14.24
CA PRO A 90 -11.88 -0.19 14.26
C PRO A 90 -10.40 -0.66 14.23
N GLN A 91 -9.51 0.17 13.72
CA GLN A 91 -8.09 -0.13 13.45
C GLN A 91 -7.19 -0.32 14.67
N ASN A 92 -7.75 -0.45 15.86
CA ASN A 92 -7.03 -0.63 17.11
C ASN A 92 -6.79 -2.09 17.51
N ALA A 93 -7.25 -3.03 16.70
CA ALA A 93 -7.00 -4.46 16.86
C ALA A 93 -5.83 -4.92 15.96
N ASP A 94 -5.28 -6.09 16.28
CA ASP A 94 -4.15 -6.66 15.55
C ASP A 94 -4.56 -7.06 14.13
N ARG A 95 -3.90 -6.44 13.13
CA ARG A 95 -4.02 -6.87 11.74
C ARG A 95 -3.40 -8.24 11.55
N GLN A 96 -3.92 -9.00 10.60
CA GLN A 96 -3.36 -10.27 10.17
C GLN A 96 -2.81 -10.15 8.75
N HIS A 97 -1.70 -10.82 8.51
CA HIS A 97 -0.96 -10.68 7.28
C HIS A 97 -0.37 -12.02 6.85
N VAL A 98 -0.31 -12.23 5.53
CA VAL A 98 0.37 -13.35 4.90
C VAL A 98 0.94 -12.91 3.55
N HIS A 99 2.18 -13.28 3.26
CA HIS A 99 2.79 -13.02 1.96
C HIS A 99 3.00 -14.33 1.18
N ASP A 100 3.38 -14.22 -0.07
CA ASP A 100 3.46 -15.29 -1.06
C ASP A 100 4.15 -16.57 -0.58
N THR A 101 5.28 -16.47 0.14
CA THR A 101 5.99 -17.67 0.63
C THR A 101 5.34 -18.36 1.81
N GLN A 102 4.34 -17.73 2.43
CA GLN A 102 3.59 -18.26 3.56
C GLN A 102 2.22 -18.81 3.13
N ILE A 103 1.83 -18.59 1.87
CA ILE A 103 0.55 -19.04 1.34
C ILE A 103 0.71 -20.47 0.81
N ASP A 104 -0.13 -21.36 1.34
CA ASP A 104 -0.20 -22.74 0.84
C ASP A 104 -0.77 -22.74 -0.59
N GLU A 105 0.07 -23.14 -1.54
CA GLU A 105 -0.34 -23.25 -2.93
C GLU A 105 -0.29 -24.71 -3.41
N SER A 106 -1.20 -25.02 -4.32
CA SER A 106 -1.20 -26.29 -5.04
C SER A 106 -1.51 -26.06 -6.51
N ARG A 107 -0.58 -26.48 -7.39
CA ARG A 107 -0.73 -26.35 -8.86
C ARG A 107 -1.01 -24.94 -9.33
N GLY A 108 -0.33 -23.95 -8.72
CA GLY A 108 -0.50 -22.53 -9.04
C GLY A 108 -1.84 -21.93 -8.56
N ARG A 109 -2.51 -22.56 -7.61
CA ARG A 109 -3.76 -22.10 -6.99
C ARG A 109 -3.61 -22.05 -5.48
N TYR A 110 -4.34 -21.13 -4.86
CA TYR A 110 -4.37 -20.97 -3.41
C TYR A 110 -5.79 -20.77 -2.89
N THR A 111 -5.93 -21.04 -1.59
CA THR A 111 -7.09 -20.62 -0.79
C THR A 111 -6.59 -19.96 0.46
N VAL A 112 -7.06 -18.73 0.72
CA VAL A 112 -6.81 -18.01 1.98
C VAL A 112 -8.15 -17.80 2.66
N THR A 113 -8.25 -18.21 3.92
CA THR A 113 -9.44 -18.02 4.74
C THR A 113 -9.17 -16.98 5.81
N ILE A 114 -10.09 -16.04 6.00
CA ILE A 114 -10.08 -15.06 7.07
C ILE A 114 -11.20 -15.45 8.04
N ALA A 115 -10.86 -15.73 9.29
CA ALA A 115 -11.81 -16.22 10.28
C ALA A 115 -11.44 -15.76 11.70
N GLN A 116 -12.39 -15.71 12.61
CA GLN A 116 -12.09 -15.47 14.04
C GLN A 116 -11.21 -16.56 14.62
N ASN A 117 -11.42 -17.80 14.19
CA ASN A 117 -10.62 -18.95 14.60
C ASN A 117 -10.29 -19.84 13.39
N CYS A 118 -9.04 -20.23 13.27
CA CYS A 118 -8.54 -21.09 12.19
C CYS A 118 -8.69 -22.59 12.48
N SER A 119 -9.31 -23.00 13.56
CA SER A 119 -9.55 -24.42 13.86
C SER A 119 -10.45 -25.06 12.81
N GLY A 120 -9.98 -26.18 12.23
CA GLY A 120 -10.70 -26.90 11.16
C GLY A 120 -10.66 -26.22 9.79
N VAL A 121 -9.88 -25.14 9.61
CA VAL A 121 -9.62 -24.55 8.30
C VAL A 121 -8.45 -25.26 7.66
N SER A 122 -8.60 -25.68 6.40
CA SER A 122 -7.51 -26.23 5.59
C SER A 122 -6.83 -25.11 4.80
N GLY A 123 -5.51 -25.19 4.61
CA GLY A 123 -4.72 -24.21 3.91
C GLY A 123 -4.43 -22.95 4.76
N THR A 124 -4.10 -21.86 4.07
CA THR A 124 -3.72 -20.60 4.72
C THR A 124 -4.89 -19.93 5.42
N CYS A 125 -4.73 -19.58 6.70
CA CYS A 125 -5.77 -18.91 7.48
C CYS A 125 -5.22 -17.69 8.22
N LEU A 126 -5.93 -16.55 8.08
CA LEU A 126 -5.72 -15.33 8.84
C LEU A 126 -6.68 -15.32 10.04
N LYS A 127 -6.11 -15.43 11.26
CA LYS A 127 -6.88 -15.52 12.51
C LYS A 127 -7.15 -14.13 13.08
N MET A 128 -8.40 -13.67 12.98
CA MET A 128 -8.82 -12.33 13.39
C MET A 128 -9.23 -12.20 14.87
N GLY A 129 -9.25 -13.30 15.63
CA GLY A 129 -9.69 -13.26 17.02
C GLY A 129 -11.14 -12.81 17.16
N ASN A 130 -11.37 -11.76 17.94
CA ASN A 130 -12.72 -11.22 18.21
C ASN A 130 -13.14 -10.11 17.22
N THR A 131 -12.45 -9.97 16.09
CA THR A 131 -12.80 -8.96 15.10
C THR A 131 -13.93 -9.48 14.21
N ASP A 132 -14.95 -8.66 13.99
CA ASP A 132 -16.12 -9.03 13.17
C ASP A 132 -15.94 -8.72 11.68
N GLY A 133 -15.06 -7.77 11.34
CA GLY A 133 -14.80 -7.44 9.94
C GLY A 133 -13.85 -6.26 9.76
N GLY A 134 -13.60 -5.92 8.51
CA GLY A 134 -12.69 -4.83 8.17
C GLY A 134 -12.37 -4.74 6.69
N ILE A 135 -11.18 -4.22 6.41
CA ILE A 135 -10.67 -4.02 5.05
C ILE A 135 -9.61 -5.09 4.74
N LEU A 136 -9.80 -5.78 3.65
CA LEU A 136 -8.83 -6.70 3.07
C LEU A 136 -8.06 -6.00 1.96
N VAL A 137 -6.74 -6.06 2.00
CA VAL A 137 -5.88 -5.50 0.97
C VAL A 137 -4.99 -6.60 0.39
N MET A 138 -5.08 -6.83 -0.91
CA MET A 138 -4.12 -7.59 -1.71
C MET A 138 -3.10 -6.61 -2.29
N ARG A 139 -1.82 -6.87 -2.09
CA ARG A 139 -0.73 -6.06 -2.65
C ARG A 139 0.07 -6.86 -3.65
N LEU A 140 0.40 -6.24 -4.78
CA LEU A 140 1.33 -6.76 -5.78
C LEU A 140 2.41 -5.71 -6.02
N TYR A 141 3.66 -6.13 -5.90
CA TYR A 141 4.83 -5.31 -6.24
C TYR A 141 5.51 -5.88 -7.48
N VAL A 142 5.76 -5.01 -8.42
CA VAL A 142 6.33 -5.35 -9.74
C VAL A 142 5.56 -6.50 -10.40
N PRO A 143 4.23 -6.40 -10.57
CA PRO A 143 3.49 -7.41 -11.32
C PRO A 143 3.85 -7.33 -12.81
N ILE A 144 3.81 -8.47 -13.49
CA ILE A 144 4.17 -8.58 -14.93
C ILE A 144 3.34 -7.66 -15.83
N ASP A 145 2.15 -7.31 -15.38
CA ASP A 145 1.15 -6.53 -16.12
C ASP A 145 0.90 -5.15 -15.48
N ILE A 146 1.89 -4.56 -14.80
CA ILE A 146 1.74 -3.29 -14.06
C ILE A 146 1.17 -2.17 -14.93
N ALA A 147 1.60 -2.10 -16.19
CA ALA A 147 1.17 -1.06 -17.13
C ALA A 147 -0.27 -1.26 -17.65
N SER A 148 -0.92 -2.35 -17.34
CA SER A 148 -2.26 -2.70 -17.80
C SER A 148 -3.21 -3.05 -16.66
N ALA A 149 -3.51 -4.34 -16.46
CA ALA A 149 -4.43 -4.79 -15.43
C ALA A 149 -3.87 -4.66 -14.01
N GLY A 150 -2.57 -5.02 -13.82
CA GLY A 150 -1.93 -5.00 -12.51
C GLY A 150 -2.41 -6.13 -11.60
N THR A 151 -2.72 -7.27 -12.19
CA THR A 151 -3.21 -8.46 -11.50
C THR A 151 -2.18 -9.58 -11.41
N GLY A 152 -0.99 -9.36 -11.98
CA GLY A 152 0.06 -10.38 -12.09
C GLY A 152 -0.21 -11.41 -13.17
N GLY A 153 -0.94 -11.05 -14.24
CA GLY A 153 -1.23 -11.90 -15.38
C GLY A 153 -2.29 -12.98 -15.13
N VAL A 154 -2.96 -12.95 -13.99
CA VAL A 154 -4.05 -13.89 -13.63
C VAL A 154 -5.30 -13.13 -13.19
N PRO A 155 -6.50 -13.73 -13.23
CA PRO A 155 -7.68 -13.10 -12.65
C PRO A 155 -7.50 -12.83 -11.15
N LEU A 156 -8.08 -11.73 -10.66
CA LEU A 156 -8.16 -11.46 -9.22
C LEU A 156 -8.87 -12.60 -8.51
N PRO A 157 -8.52 -12.88 -7.24
CA PRO A 157 -9.17 -13.94 -6.49
C PRO A 157 -10.67 -13.67 -6.31
N THR A 158 -11.46 -14.71 -6.34
CA THR A 158 -12.86 -14.62 -5.94
C THR A 158 -12.95 -14.48 -4.42
N ILE A 159 -13.88 -13.64 -3.96
CA ILE A 159 -14.21 -13.50 -2.54
C ILE A 159 -15.59 -14.13 -2.32
N SER A 160 -15.69 -15.02 -1.35
CA SER A 160 -16.95 -15.53 -0.84
C SER A 160 -17.05 -15.34 0.66
N TYR A 161 -18.26 -15.15 1.15
CA TYR A 161 -18.58 -15.07 2.58
C TYR A 161 -19.43 -16.27 2.93
N GLU A 162 -19.06 -17.00 3.98
CA GLU A 162 -19.69 -18.26 4.37
C GLU A 162 -19.99 -18.24 5.88
N SER A 163 -21.11 -18.83 6.27
CA SER A 163 -21.41 -19.10 7.68
C SER A 163 -20.49 -20.21 8.24
N SER A 164 -20.56 -20.48 9.51
CA SER A 164 -19.85 -21.61 10.14
C SER A 164 -20.26 -22.98 9.58
N SER A 165 -21.49 -23.09 9.03
CA SER A 165 -22.00 -24.29 8.33
C SER A 165 -21.63 -24.34 6.85
N GLY A 166 -21.04 -23.27 6.30
CA GLY A 166 -20.68 -23.17 4.88
C GLY A 166 -21.75 -22.54 4.00
N ASP A 167 -22.86 -22.04 4.58
CA ASP A 167 -23.89 -21.36 3.81
C ASP A 167 -23.41 -19.98 3.32
N PRO A 168 -23.78 -19.58 2.09
CA PRO A 168 -23.36 -18.30 1.54
C PRO A 168 -23.98 -17.12 2.29
N LEU A 169 -23.17 -16.08 2.51
CA LEU A 169 -23.55 -14.83 3.17
C LEU A 169 -23.25 -13.64 2.27
N THR A 170 -23.86 -12.49 2.57
CA THR A 170 -23.41 -11.18 2.07
C THR A 170 -22.29 -10.63 2.96
N LEU A 171 -21.54 -9.62 2.48
CA LEU A 171 -20.55 -8.92 3.31
C LEU A 171 -21.17 -8.33 4.57
N GLU A 172 -22.37 -7.76 4.49
CA GLU A 172 -23.10 -7.20 5.62
C GLU A 172 -23.39 -8.27 6.68
N GLN A 173 -23.90 -9.43 6.26
CA GLN A 173 -24.17 -10.55 7.15
C GLN A 173 -22.90 -11.11 7.79
N ALA A 174 -21.81 -11.23 7.01
CA ALA A 174 -20.56 -11.77 7.47
C ALA A 174 -19.80 -10.81 8.41
N SER A 175 -19.90 -9.50 8.19
CA SER A 175 -19.23 -8.48 9.02
C SER A 175 -20.13 -7.94 10.14
N GLY A 176 -21.43 -8.12 10.06
CA GLY A 176 -22.38 -7.50 10.97
C GLY A 176 -22.39 -5.97 10.91
N SER A 177 -21.86 -5.36 9.84
CA SER A 177 -21.62 -3.91 9.76
C SER A 177 -22.02 -3.31 8.41
N THR A 178 -23.05 -2.49 8.43
CA THR A 178 -23.43 -1.64 7.29
C THR A 178 -22.36 -0.57 6.98
N ALA A 179 -21.57 -0.16 7.96
CA ALA A 179 -20.52 0.84 7.78
C ALA A 179 -19.38 0.33 6.88
N ILE A 180 -19.01 -0.96 6.99
CA ILE A 180 -17.99 -1.57 6.11
C ILE A 180 -18.53 -1.61 4.67
N VAL A 181 -19.77 -2.06 4.49
CA VAL A 181 -20.42 -2.10 3.18
C VAL A 181 -20.48 -0.71 2.55
N GLY A 182 -20.97 0.28 3.30
CA GLY A 182 -21.08 1.66 2.84
C GLY A 182 -19.72 2.29 2.48
N ALA A 183 -18.66 1.96 3.23
CA ALA A 183 -17.31 2.40 2.90
C ALA A 183 -16.82 1.80 1.56
N MET A 184 -17.04 0.49 1.35
CA MET A 184 -16.66 -0.17 0.09
C MET A 184 -17.44 0.39 -1.10
N GLU A 185 -18.72 0.63 -0.95
CA GLU A 185 -19.56 1.27 -1.99
C GLU A 185 -19.08 2.69 -2.27
N GLY A 186 -18.75 3.47 -1.24
CA GLY A 186 -18.19 4.80 -1.38
C GLY A 186 -16.93 4.83 -2.24
N TYR A 187 -15.99 3.92 -2.00
CA TYR A 187 -14.77 3.80 -2.81
C TYR A 187 -15.04 3.35 -4.25
N ARG A 188 -15.96 2.39 -4.45
CA ARG A 188 -16.36 1.95 -5.81
C ARG A 188 -16.96 3.09 -6.63
N ASN A 189 -17.77 3.94 -5.99
CA ASN A 189 -18.43 5.07 -6.64
C ASN A 189 -17.46 6.22 -6.99
N GLN A 190 -16.27 6.28 -6.40
CA GLN A 190 -15.25 7.26 -6.78
C GLN A 190 -14.62 6.99 -8.15
N HIS A 191 -14.91 5.85 -8.78
CA HIS A 191 -14.44 5.45 -10.13
C HIS A 191 -12.94 5.60 -10.36
N GLY A 192 -12.13 5.47 -9.31
CA GLY A 192 -10.68 5.64 -9.40
C GLY A 192 -10.23 7.08 -9.65
N ALA A 193 -11.12 8.06 -9.46
CA ALA A 193 -10.74 9.45 -9.53
C ALA A 193 -9.72 9.79 -8.43
N LEU A 194 -8.66 10.47 -8.81
CA LEU A 194 -7.73 11.04 -7.83
C LEU A 194 -8.51 11.98 -6.90
N PRO A 195 -8.20 12.00 -5.60
CA PRO A 195 -8.78 12.98 -4.69
C PRO A 195 -8.64 14.40 -5.25
N PRO A 196 -9.64 15.27 -5.04
CA PRO A 196 -9.63 16.63 -5.57
C PRO A 196 -8.38 17.45 -5.20
N GLU A 197 -7.73 17.10 -4.09
CA GLU A 197 -6.48 17.72 -3.66
C GLU A 197 -5.31 17.45 -4.62
N LEU A 198 -5.29 16.31 -5.32
CA LEU A 198 -4.25 15.95 -6.29
C LEU A 198 -4.51 16.56 -7.67
N THR A 199 -5.75 16.97 -7.95
CA THR A 199 -6.11 17.61 -9.21
C THR A 199 -6.03 19.15 -9.14
N LYS A 200 -5.83 19.72 -7.95
CA LYS A 200 -5.65 21.17 -7.81
C LYS A 200 -4.30 21.58 -8.38
N THR A 201 -4.34 22.23 -9.53
CA THR A 201 -3.24 23.05 -9.99
C THR A 201 -3.17 24.30 -9.10
N TYR A 202 -2.19 24.34 -8.23
CA TYR A 202 -1.97 25.53 -7.42
C TYR A 202 -1.21 26.56 -8.26
N PRO A 203 -1.54 27.84 -8.23
CA PRO A 203 -0.80 28.85 -8.96
C PRO A 203 0.66 28.94 -8.47
N PRO A 204 1.62 29.15 -9.33
CA PRO A 204 3.02 29.26 -8.94
C PRO A 204 3.24 30.57 -8.16
N SER A 205 3.25 30.51 -6.84
CA SER A 205 3.86 31.56 -6.04
C SER A 205 5.29 31.10 -5.75
N ALA A 206 6.26 31.69 -6.44
CA ALA A 206 7.66 31.51 -6.09
C ALA A 206 7.92 32.15 -4.73
N PRO A 207 8.14 31.40 -3.65
CA PRO A 207 8.55 32.02 -2.39
C PRO A 207 9.99 32.50 -2.50
N ALA A 208 10.28 33.62 -1.81
CA ALA A 208 11.61 34.18 -1.73
C ALA A 208 12.65 33.14 -1.22
N PRO A 209 13.86 33.13 -1.74
CA PRO A 209 14.89 32.20 -1.30
C PRO A 209 15.17 32.41 0.19
N VAL A 210 14.94 31.38 1.00
CA VAL A 210 15.23 31.38 2.43
C VAL A 210 16.65 30.84 2.61
N ALA A 211 17.47 31.55 3.35
CA ALA A 211 18.83 31.10 3.70
C ALA A 211 18.76 29.76 4.44
N ILE A 212 19.54 28.78 4.00
CA ILE A 212 19.52 27.39 4.54
C ILE A 212 20.39 27.39 5.83
N THR A 213 19.78 27.74 6.95
CA THR A 213 20.43 27.74 8.27
C THR A 213 19.93 26.63 9.20
N SER A 214 19.01 25.79 8.74
CA SER A 214 18.43 24.74 9.57
C SER A 214 19.24 23.45 9.52
N PRO A 215 19.25 22.68 10.62
CA PRO A 215 19.88 21.37 10.62
C PRO A 215 19.25 20.46 9.54
N PRO A 216 20.02 19.51 9.00
CA PRO A 216 19.49 18.55 8.01
C PRO A 216 18.29 17.83 8.59
N PRO A 217 17.28 17.51 7.77
CA PRO A 217 16.12 16.76 8.24
C PRO A 217 16.53 15.35 8.69
N VAL A 218 15.94 14.90 9.80
CA VAL A 218 16.20 13.59 10.39
C VAL A 218 15.11 12.63 9.98
N GLY A 219 15.49 11.40 9.58
CA GLY A 219 14.57 10.34 9.21
C GLY A 219 13.83 9.76 10.41
N VAL A 220 12.53 9.56 10.26
CA VAL A 220 11.67 8.82 11.19
C VAL A 220 11.49 7.41 10.66
N LEU A 221 11.80 6.43 11.51
CA LEU A 221 11.73 5.01 11.18
C LEU A 221 10.39 4.40 11.55
N SER A 222 9.93 3.44 10.76
CA SER A 222 8.73 2.67 11.03
C SER A 222 8.84 1.28 10.37
N TYR A 223 8.34 0.25 11.05
CA TYR A 223 8.39 -1.13 10.61
C TYR A 223 6.96 -1.66 10.37
N GLY A 224 6.27 -1.05 9.43
CA GLY A 224 4.93 -1.48 9.06
C GLY A 224 3.87 -1.26 10.15
N ASP A 225 4.10 -0.37 11.12
CA ASP A 225 3.26 -0.12 12.29
C ASP A 225 2.26 1.03 12.11
N GLY A 226 2.30 1.71 10.97
CA GLY A 226 1.34 2.75 10.62
C GLY A 226 -0.05 2.21 10.22
N PRO A 227 -1.09 3.06 10.20
CA PRO A 227 -2.39 2.70 9.67
C PRO A 227 -2.27 2.20 8.22
N TYR A 228 -2.80 1.00 7.94
CA TYR A 228 -2.73 0.33 6.64
C TYR A 228 -1.31 0.12 6.08
N ALA A 229 -0.27 0.25 6.91
CA ALA A 229 1.09 -0.06 6.49
C ALA A 229 1.23 -1.54 6.13
N ASN A 230 2.08 -1.84 5.15
CA ASN A 230 2.45 -3.22 4.85
C ASN A 230 3.37 -3.74 5.96
N PRO A 231 3.02 -4.81 6.70
CA PRO A 231 3.85 -5.36 7.76
C PRO A 231 5.24 -5.81 7.32
N ASP A 232 5.40 -6.13 6.03
CA ASP A 232 6.67 -6.58 5.46
C ASP A 232 7.58 -5.42 5.02
N ASN A 233 7.17 -4.18 5.19
CA ASN A 233 7.99 -3.02 4.86
C ASN A 233 8.70 -2.45 6.09
N ALA A 234 10.00 -2.17 5.91
CA ALA A 234 10.72 -1.23 6.73
C ALA A 234 10.72 0.14 6.03
N TYR A 235 10.33 1.20 6.74
CA TYR A 235 10.20 2.55 6.19
C TYR A 235 11.12 3.52 6.90
N GLU A 236 11.72 4.43 6.14
CA GLU A 236 12.28 5.67 6.66
C GLU A 236 11.62 6.86 5.96
N HIS A 237 11.14 7.83 6.75
CA HIS A 237 10.49 9.03 6.24
C HIS A 237 11.32 10.27 6.63
N ILE A 238 11.67 11.10 5.65
CA ILE A 238 12.31 12.39 5.89
C ILE A 238 11.36 13.49 5.42
N ALA A 239 10.88 14.29 6.35
CA ALA A 239 10.07 15.47 6.02
C ALA A 239 10.93 16.55 5.34
N PHE A 240 10.43 17.12 4.26
CA PHE A 240 11.12 18.19 3.54
C PHE A 240 10.17 19.27 3.04
N SER A 241 10.74 20.40 2.62
CA SER A 241 10.01 21.46 1.93
C SER A 241 10.81 21.96 0.75
N THR A 242 10.21 21.98 -0.41
CA THR A 242 10.84 22.50 -1.64
C THR A 242 11.13 24.00 -1.57
N THR A 243 10.48 24.75 -0.68
CA THR A 243 10.80 26.17 -0.46
C THR A 243 12.20 26.40 0.08
N ARG A 244 12.82 25.36 0.69
CA ARG A 244 14.16 25.42 1.27
C ARG A 244 15.28 25.09 0.28
N GLY A 245 14.96 24.73 -0.94
CA GLY A 245 15.92 24.26 -1.95
C GLY A 245 15.57 22.88 -2.49
N ASN A 246 16.50 22.26 -3.18
CA ASN A 246 16.42 20.86 -3.54
C ASN A 246 16.89 19.99 -2.38
N LEU A 247 16.23 18.84 -2.15
CA LEU A 247 16.67 17.88 -1.14
C LEU A 247 17.56 16.83 -1.80
N VAL A 248 18.77 16.67 -1.31
CA VAL A 248 19.66 15.57 -1.70
C VAL A 248 19.62 14.52 -0.62
N VAL A 249 19.37 13.28 -0.99
CA VAL A 249 19.38 12.10 -0.12
C VAL A 249 20.44 11.11 -0.58
N THR A 250 21.14 10.50 0.36
CA THR A 250 22.17 9.48 0.10
C THR A 250 22.01 8.35 1.10
N ALA A 251 22.10 7.11 0.62
CA ALA A 251 22.16 5.92 1.44
C ALA A 251 22.90 4.79 0.70
N LYS A 252 23.31 3.78 1.43
CA LYS A 252 23.75 2.52 0.81
C LYS A 252 22.52 1.82 0.22
N ALA A 253 22.63 1.35 -1.02
CA ALA A 253 21.59 0.59 -1.67
C ALA A 253 21.59 -0.86 -1.18
N PRO A 254 20.47 -1.43 -0.71
CA PRO A 254 20.40 -2.85 -0.42
C PRO A 254 20.41 -3.66 -1.73
N THR A 255 20.96 -4.86 -1.66
CA THR A 255 20.81 -5.82 -2.76
C THR A 255 19.37 -6.29 -2.84
N TYR A 256 18.87 -6.50 -4.07
CA TYR A 256 17.47 -6.88 -4.31
C TYR A 256 17.35 -7.96 -5.39
N LEU A 257 16.17 -8.57 -5.49
CA LEU A 257 15.89 -9.54 -6.54
C LEU A 257 15.77 -8.82 -7.89
N THR A 258 16.67 -9.19 -8.81
CA THR A 258 16.63 -8.66 -10.19
C THR A 258 15.73 -9.47 -11.10
N ASP A 259 15.49 -10.74 -10.77
CA ASP A 259 14.61 -11.61 -11.54
C ASP A 259 13.16 -11.19 -11.38
N SER A 260 12.50 -11.02 -12.50
CA SER A 260 11.22 -10.32 -12.57
C SER A 260 10.11 -11.07 -11.83
N PHE A 261 10.17 -12.39 -11.68
CA PHE A 261 9.05 -13.19 -11.12
C PHE A 261 9.57 -14.48 -10.49
N PRO A 262 10.18 -14.43 -9.28
CA PRO A 262 10.50 -15.65 -8.59
C PRO A 262 9.20 -16.40 -8.31
N LYS A 263 9.13 -17.66 -8.73
CA LYS A 263 8.10 -18.56 -8.22
C LYS A 263 8.31 -18.70 -6.73
N ALA A 264 7.25 -18.84 -5.96
CA ALA A 264 7.32 -18.96 -4.50
C ALA A 264 8.35 -20.01 -4.04
N ASN A 265 8.53 -21.09 -4.83
CA ASN A 265 9.54 -22.13 -4.60
C ASN A 265 10.97 -21.74 -5.01
N ASP A 266 11.18 -20.71 -5.82
CA ASP A 266 12.51 -20.29 -6.26
C ASP A 266 13.22 -19.42 -5.21
N LEU A 267 12.47 -18.84 -4.28
CA LEU A 267 13.02 -18.08 -3.15
C LEU A 267 13.78 -18.96 -2.14
N ALA A 268 13.49 -20.26 -2.11
CA ALA A 268 14.26 -21.23 -1.36
C ALA A 268 15.58 -21.65 -2.06
N ARG A 269 15.81 -21.19 -3.29
CA ARG A 269 16.92 -21.56 -4.16
C ARG A 269 17.85 -20.42 -4.53
N THR A 270 17.77 -19.29 -3.85
CA THR A 270 18.70 -18.20 -4.14
C THR A 270 20.13 -18.69 -3.89
N SER A 271 20.91 -18.57 -4.95
CA SER A 271 22.35 -18.75 -4.97
C SER A 271 23.04 -17.96 -3.85
N ALA A 272 24.28 -18.26 -3.56
CA ALA A 272 25.16 -17.86 -2.46
C ALA A 272 25.10 -16.39 -1.94
N GLU A 273 24.28 -15.52 -2.50
CA GLU A 273 24.02 -14.17 -2.04
C GLU A 273 22.50 -13.95 -1.95
N ASP A 274 21.89 -14.29 -0.82
CA ASP A 274 20.51 -13.94 -0.55
C ASP A 274 20.32 -12.42 -0.68
N PRO A 275 19.38 -11.93 -1.49
CA PRO A 275 19.11 -10.51 -1.60
C PRO A 275 18.69 -9.96 -0.21
N GLN A 276 19.19 -8.78 0.11
CA GLN A 276 18.89 -8.14 1.40
C GLN A 276 17.41 -7.76 1.50
N VAL A 277 16.80 -7.39 0.38
CA VAL A 277 15.37 -7.08 0.28
C VAL A 277 14.80 -7.66 -1.02
N ARG A 278 13.48 -7.84 -1.09
CA ARG A 278 12.83 -8.18 -2.36
C ARG A 278 12.70 -7.02 -3.30
N TYR A 279 12.50 -5.83 -2.75
CA TYR A 279 12.25 -4.60 -3.50
C TYR A 279 12.53 -3.42 -2.60
N TRP A 280 12.98 -2.32 -3.16
CA TRP A 280 13.05 -1.05 -2.46
C TRP A 280 12.71 0.13 -3.37
N SER A 281 12.25 1.23 -2.79
CA SER A 281 11.90 2.43 -3.53
C SER A 281 12.09 3.69 -2.69
N LEU A 282 12.25 4.82 -3.40
CA LEU A 282 12.19 6.17 -2.84
C LEU A 282 10.98 6.88 -3.43
N CYS A 283 10.01 7.21 -2.63
CA CYS A 283 8.79 7.87 -3.08
C CYS A 283 8.54 9.17 -2.34
N ILE A 284 8.05 10.18 -3.03
CA ILE A 284 7.52 11.37 -2.40
C ILE A 284 6.14 11.05 -1.84
N VAL A 285 5.92 11.35 -0.58
CA VAL A 285 4.60 11.30 0.06
C VAL A 285 4.10 12.73 0.21
N LEU A 286 3.06 13.03 -0.52
CA LEU A 286 2.44 14.36 -0.57
C LEU A 286 1.60 14.64 0.68
N LYS A 287 1.41 15.91 0.99
CA LYS A 287 0.47 16.35 2.00
C LYS A 287 -0.93 15.80 1.66
N GLY A 288 -1.56 15.13 2.61
CA GLY A 288 -2.84 14.42 2.37
C GLY A 288 -2.67 12.90 2.26
N ARG A 289 -1.43 12.39 2.38
CA ARG A 289 -1.12 10.95 2.38
C ARG A 289 -1.35 10.28 1.03
N HIS A 290 -0.84 10.88 -0.02
CA HIS A 290 -0.80 10.29 -1.35
C HIS A 290 0.65 10.10 -1.79
N THR A 291 0.94 9.01 -2.47
CA THR A 291 2.23 8.82 -3.10
C THR A 291 2.31 9.66 -4.37
N GLY A 292 3.38 10.45 -4.48
CA GLY A 292 3.74 11.15 -5.70
C GLY A 292 4.72 10.34 -6.55
N ASN A 293 5.72 11.02 -7.13
CA ASN A 293 6.74 10.36 -7.94
C ASN A 293 7.64 9.46 -7.10
N CYS A 294 8.06 8.35 -7.69
CA CYS A 294 8.98 7.38 -7.12
C CYS A 294 10.21 7.19 -7.98
N LEU A 295 11.28 6.76 -7.35
CA LEU A 295 12.46 6.17 -7.97
C LEU A 295 12.59 4.74 -7.43
N LEU A 296 12.60 3.76 -8.32
CA LEU A 296 12.55 2.34 -8.01
C LEU A 296 13.94 1.75 -8.00
N ASP A 297 14.14 0.64 -7.31
CA ASP A 297 15.41 -0.08 -7.22
C ASP A 297 16.07 -0.31 -8.60
N SER A 298 15.26 -0.70 -9.60
CA SER A 298 15.69 -0.96 -10.98
C SER A 298 16.05 0.32 -11.77
N GLN A 299 15.63 1.48 -11.31
CA GLN A 299 15.86 2.77 -11.95
C GLN A 299 17.03 3.53 -11.34
N VAL A 300 17.41 3.18 -10.11
CA VAL A 300 18.48 3.89 -9.39
C VAL A 300 19.83 3.60 -10.03
N GLN A 301 20.52 4.66 -10.42
CA GLN A 301 21.89 4.61 -10.88
C GLN A 301 22.86 4.72 -9.69
N ILE A 302 23.64 3.66 -9.48
CA ILE A 302 24.69 3.61 -8.46
C ILE A 302 26.03 3.83 -9.15
N PRO A 303 26.86 4.81 -8.73
CA PRO A 303 28.14 5.04 -9.33
C PRO A 303 29.07 3.82 -9.23
N SER A 304 29.79 3.51 -10.30
CA SER A 304 30.71 2.38 -10.36
C SER A 304 31.73 2.42 -9.20
N GLY A 305 31.94 1.26 -8.58
CA GLY A 305 32.87 1.13 -7.44
C GLY A 305 32.33 1.65 -6.11
N THR A 306 31.05 2.00 -6.04
CA THR A 306 30.36 2.35 -4.78
C THR A 306 29.14 1.47 -4.57
N GLU A 307 28.62 1.44 -3.34
CA GLU A 307 27.33 0.81 -3.01
C GLU A 307 26.30 1.87 -2.61
N ASN A 308 26.67 3.16 -2.67
CA ASN A 308 25.82 4.26 -2.27
C ASN A 308 25.12 4.85 -3.50
N PHE A 309 23.84 5.13 -3.35
CA PHE A 309 23.13 5.99 -4.28
C PHE A 309 23.02 7.40 -3.73
N THR A 310 22.91 8.37 -4.61
CA THR A 310 22.53 9.75 -4.29
C THR A 310 21.39 10.13 -5.21
N ALA A 311 20.30 10.61 -4.62
CA ALA A 311 19.13 11.10 -5.35
C ALA A 311 18.82 12.54 -4.97
N ILE A 312 18.35 13.33 -5.92
CA ILE A 312 17.90 14.71 -5.70
C ILE A 312 16.38 14.78 -5.88
N VAL A 313 15.69 15.39 -4.92
CA VAL A 313 14.29 15.77 -5.04
C VAL A 313 14.24 17.25 -5.45
N SER A 314 13.65 17.52 -6.60
CA SER A 314 13.61 18.85 -7.21
C SER A 314 12.23 19.10 -7.83
N PRO A 315 11.75 20.35 -7.91
CA PRO A 315 10.55 20.68 -8.65
C PRO A 315 10.58 20.20 -10.11
N THR A 316 11.74 20.17 -10.70
CA THR A 316 11.95 19.72 -12.09
C THR A 316 13.12 18.77 -12.19
N CYS A 317 13.01 17.77 -13.08
CA CYS A 317 14.09 16.86 -13.45
C CYS A 317 14.33 16.94 -14.97
N PRO A 318 15.54 16.67 -15.44
CA PRO A 318 16.76 16.32 -14.70
C PRO A 318 17.44 17.53 -14.04
N VAL A 319 18.30 17.26 -13.05
CA VAL A 319 19.16 18.26 -12.41
C VAL A 319 20.62 17.92 -12.74
N ALA A 320 21.37 18.90 -13.24
CA ALA A 320 22.77 18.70 -13.62
C ALA A 320 23.60 18.18 -12.43
N GLY A 321 24.44 17.17 -12.69
CA GLY A 321 25.27 16.52 -11.67
C GLY A 321 24.56 15.42 -10.84
N TYR A 322 23.28 15.16 -11.08
CA TYR A 322 22.52 14.10 -10.40
C TYR A 322 21.89 13.14 -11.41
N ALA A 323 22.35 11.89 -11.38
CA ALA A 323 21.79 10.84 -12.24
C ALA A 323 20.39 10.40 -11.78
N ASN A 324 20.14 10.44 -10.46
CA ASN A 324 18.87 10.07 -9.85
C ASN A 324 18.11 11.32 -9.44
N CYS A 325 17.02 11.62 -10.11
CA CYS A 325 16.20 12.79 -9.82
C CYS A 325 14.73 12.40 -9.66
N ILE A 326 14.10 12.85 -8.58
CA ILE A 326 12.68 12.65 -8.29
C ILE A 326 11.97 14.00 -8.41
N PRO A 327 11.09 14.21 -9.39
CA PRO A 327 10.36 15.46 -9.52
C PRO A 327 9.32 15.58 -8.41
N SER A 328 9.42 16.65 -7.59
CA SER A 328 8.43 16.93 -6.53
C SER A 328 7.20 17.68 -7.04
N GLY A 329 7.23 18.13 -8.30
CA GLY A 329 6.25 19.08 -8.81
C GLY A 329 6.48 20.51 -8.30
N PRO A 330 5.72 21.49 -8.79
CA PRO A 330 6.00 22.91 -8.57
C PRO A 330 5.67 23.41 -7.16
N GLN A 331 5.08 22.59 -6.25
CA GLN A 331 4.27 23.19 -5.20
C GLN A 331 4.36 22.63 -3.80
N GLU A 332 5.19 21.67 -3.53
CA GLU A 332 5.14 21.03 -2.23
C GLU A 332 5.73 21.87 -1.11
N LEU A 333 4.85 22.47 -0.31
CA LEU A 333 5.25 23.20 0.89
C LEU A 333 5.66 22.26 2.02
N GLN A 334 5.03 21.10 2.12
CA GLN A 334 5.33 20.08 3.12
C GLN A 334 5.09 18.68 2.55
N SER A 335 6.14 17.92 2.40
CA SER A 335 6.13 16.54 1.93
C SER A 335 7.12 15.71 2.72
N SER A 336 7.11 14.42 2.51
CA SER A 336 8.20 13.55 2.97
C SER A 336 8.70 12.70 1.82
N ILE A 337 9.98 12.34 1.86
CA ILE A 337 10.49 11.23 1.07
C ILE A 337 10.38 9.97 1.92
N SER A 338 9.84 8.93 1.34
CA SER A 338 9.69 7.61 1.96
C SER A 338 10.64 6.63 1.29
N TYR A 339 11.58 6.12 2.05
CA TYR A 339 12.42 5.00 1.65
C TYR A 339 11.77 3.71 2.16
N ARG A 340 11.50 2.77 1.26
CA ARG A 340 10.83 1.51 1.56
C ARG A 340 11.77 0.35 1.26
N ASN A 341 11.89 -0.56 2.21
CA ASN A 341 12.61 -1.83 2.07
C ASN A 341 11.60 -2.96 2.29
N LEU A 342 11.17 -3.59 1.20
CA LEU A 342 10.13 -4.62 1.24
C LEU A 342 10.73 -5.99 1.51
N LEU A 343 10.18 -6.66 2.50
CA LEU A 343 10.54 -7.99 2.96
C LEU A 343 12.07 -8.15 3.12
N PRO A 344 12.67 -7.38 4.06
CA PRO A 344 14.08 -7.54 4.36
C PRO A 344 14.33 -8.96 4.86
N SER A 345 15.41 -9.59 4.38
CA SER A 345 15.85 -10.92 4.85
C SER A 345 16.09 -10.91 6.36
N ALA A 346 16.00 -12.07 7.00
CA ALA A 346 16.18 -12.17 8.45
C ALA A 346 17.55 -11.65 8.92
N SER A 347 18.59 -11.85 8.10
CA SER A 347 19.95 -11.35 8.36
C SER A 347 20.08 -9.84 8.16
N PHE A 348 19.33 -9.26 7.24
CA PHE A 348 19.38 -7.83 6.92
C PHE A 348 18.39 -6.98 7.70
N LYS A 349 17.28 -7.55 8.17
CA LYS A 349 16.22 -6.80 8.86
C LYS A 349 16.70 -5.87 9.98
N PRO A 350 17.69 -6.26 10.84
CA PRO A 350 18.22 -5.36 11.85
C PRO A 350 18.98 -4.15 11.26
N GLU A 351 19.52 -4.28 10.04
CA GLU A 351 20.35 -3.26 9.37
C GLU A 351 19.57 -2.41 8.38
N ALA A 352 18.39 -2.87 7.96
CA ALA A 352 17.59 -2.26 6.88
C ALA A 352 17.31 -0.77 7.07
N LEU A 353 17.34 -0.29 8.32
CA LEU A 353 17.15 1.12 8.66
C LEU A 353 18.21 1.60 9.66
N THR A 354 19.41 1.07 9.61
CA THR A 354 20.52 1.46 10.52
C THR A 354 21.81 1.69 9.74
N GLY A 355 22.76 2.36 10.36
CA GLY A 355 24.08 2.57 9.80
C GLY A 355 24.04 3.19 8.39
N PRO A 356 24.78 2.62 7.42
CA PRO A 356 24.90 3.17 6.07
C PRO A 356 23.62 3.05 5.23
N TYR A 357 22.68 2.20 5.61
CA TYR A 357 21.40 2.01 4.91
C TYR A 357 20.36 3.07 5.30
N ARG A 358 20.62 3.89 6.32
CA ARG A 358 19.79 5.05 6.61
C ARG A 358 20.04 6.17 5.62
N MET A 359 18.98 6.89 5.29
CA MET A 359 19.10 8.09 4.48
C MET A 359 19.79 9.20 5.28
N THR A 360 20.81 9.80 4.68
CA THR A 360 21.27 11.14 5.04
C THR A 360 20.68 12.14 4.07
N ALA A 361 20.30 13.32 4.56
CA ALA A 361 19.65 14.32 3.72
C ALA A 361 20.23 15.70 3.95
N THR A 362 20.37 16.48 2.88
CA THR A 362 20.82 17.88 2.93
C THR A 362 20.08 18.71 1.90
N TYR A 363 19.93 20.01 2.15
CA TYR A 363 19.42 20.95 1.18
C TYR A 363 20.55 21.56 0.35
N VAL A 364 20.33 21.64 -0.95
CA VAL A 364 21.23 22.34 -1.88
C VAL A 364 20.46 23.46 -2.58
N ALA A 365 21.19 24.53 -2.93
CA ALA A 365 20.61 25.64 -3.65
C ALA A 365 20.02 25.17 -4.99
N ARG A 366 18.92 25.78 -5.43
CA ARG A 366 18.45 25.59 -6.79
C ARG A 366 19.42 26.26 -7.75
N PRO A 367 19.79 25.61 -8.85
CA PRO A 367 20.42 26.32 -9.95
C PRO A 367 19.48 27.47 -10.39
N GLY A 368 20.02 28.68 -10.49
CA GLY A 368 19.30 29.86 -10.94
C GLY A 368 18.80 29.74 -12.39
#